data_cb4ea34ae1fc146d4c3a766afe094119
#
_entry.id   cb4ea34ae1fc146d4c3a766afe094119
#
_cell.length_a   1.000
_cell.length_b   1.000
_cell.length_c   1.000
_cell.angle_alpha   90.00
_cell.angle_beta   90.00
_cell.angle_gamma   90.00
#
_symmetry.space_group_name_H-M   'P 1'
#
loop_
_entity.id
_entity.type
_entity.pdbx_description
1 polymer ?
#
loop_
_entity_poly.entity_id
_entity_poly.type
_entity_poly.pdbx_seq_one_letter_code
_entity_poly.pdbx_strand_id
1 'polypeptide(L)'
;LVLTFDNAARLAARIGETTITTEPLTIRQWVDVALTFDQATGRLRLAWRPVTAAADWRSTEATGLEAPAARTPSVLTIAAAGPASPLATFDGRIENLQFYPRALSADEISRSRAAQAPLADPLFAFDFARETTTSTLVDTGPNGLTGRLVNHPARGMRSSRWSGHEMCWRHAPGEYAAIHFHSDDMTDCGWPTALDWQVPADLKSGCYALRIEAGGETDNIPFFVPPPKGRPTAKIAVLVSTFTYTVYANHSRPEFRLSQRWRKGWLGQAAEWNAYPHNPGDHPEYALSTYNDHVDGAGISISSWHRPMLNVRIGYITYPFPDIRASGLRHYPADTHLHTWLEDQGYDFNIITDFELHHEGLDLLKDYTVVMTGSHPEYHTREMLDALEAYRDAGGRLMYLGGNGFYWKIALDPERDGIVEIRRGEGGIRAWAAEPGEYYNQFDGEYGGLWRRNGRPPQNLVGVG
;
A
#
# COMPACT_ATOMS: atom_id res chain seq x y z
N LEU A 1 -24.28 9.24 -16.63
CA LEU A 1 -24.05 7.84 -16.99
C LEU A 1 -23.18 7.20 -15.93
N VAL A 2 -23.63 6.10 -15.35
CA VAL A 2 -22.91 5.37 -14.27
C VAL A 2 -22.85 3.89 -14.63
N LEU A 3 -21.69 3.26 -14.47
CA LEU A 3 -21.53 1.82 -14.55
C LEU A 3 -21.09 1.32 -13.17
N THR A 4 -21.83 0.38 -12.59
CA THR A 4 -21.58 -0.17 -11.26
C THR A 4 -21.55 -1.69 -11.30
N PHE A 5 -20.96 -2.29 -10.27
CA PHE A 5 -20.98 -3.72 -10.02
C PHE A 5 -21.80 -3.96 -8.75
N ASP A 6 -22.81 -4.80 -8.80
CA ASP A 6 -23.70 -5.04 -7.67
C ASP A 6 -23.31 -6.30 -6.87
N ASN A 7 -23.92 -6.46 -5.68
CA ASN A 7 -23.66 -7.60 -4.79
C ASN A 7 -24.08 -8.96 -5.37
N ALA A 8 -24.82 -8.97 -6.50
CA ALA A 8 -25.17 -10.18 -7.23
C ALA A 8 -24.18 -10.48 -8.38
N ALA A 9 -23.03 -9.84 -8.38
CA ALA A 9 -22.02 -9.94 -9.42
C ALA A 9 -22.52 -9.53 -10.81
N ARG A 10 -23.39 -8.51 -10.93
CA ARG A 10 -23.90 -8.00 -12.19
C ARG A 10 -23.35 -6.59 -12.44
N LEU A 11 -23.00 -6.30 -13.69
CA LEU A 11 -22.79 -4.93 -14.12
C LEU A 11 -24.16 -4.26 -14.33
N ALA A 12 -24.30 -3.06 -13.80
CA ALA A 12 -25.49 -2.22 -13.94
C ALA A 12 -25.10 -0.87 -14.56
N ALA A 13 -25.66 -0.54 -15.70
CA ALA A 13 -25.50 0.76 -16.35
C ALA A 13 -26.75 1.60 -16.16
N ARG A 14 -26.58 2.83 -15.64
CA ARG A 14 -27.68 3.74 -15.33
C ARG A 14 -27.52 5.08 -16.01
N ILE A 15 -28.64 5.56 -16.59
CA ILE A 15 -28.81 6.93 -17.08
C ILE A 15 -30.14 7.47 -16.58
N GLY A 16 -30.16 8.60 -15.87
CA GLY A 16 -31.38 9.07 -15.18
C GLY A 16 -31.90 8.00 -14.22
N GLU A 17 -33.19 7.67 -14.36
CA GLU A 17 -33.87 6.62 -13.59
C GLU A 17 -33.79 5.23 -14.23
N THR A 18 -33.31 5.14 -15.47
CA THR A 18 -33.27 3.88 -16.21
C THR A 18 -31.97 3.13 -15.90
N THR A 19 -32.11 1.86 -15.52
CA THR A 19 -31.01 0.93 -15.27
C THR A 19 -31.16 -0.32 -16.13
N ILE A 20 -30.08 -0.71 -16.79
CA ILE A 20 -29.95 -2.01 -17.49
C ILE A 20 -28.84 -2.82 -16.80
N THR A 21 -29.02 -4.15 -16.73
CA THR A 21 -28.09 -5.03 -16.01
C THR A 21 -27.70 -6.22 -16.84
N THR A 22 -26.49 -6.75 -16.60
CA THR A 22 -26.07 -8.06 -17.11
C THR A 22 -26.75 -9.17 -16.29
N GLU A 23 -26.63 -10.40 -16.76
CA GLU A 23 -26.69 -11.57 -15.89
C GLU A 23 -25.50 -11.57 -14.90
N PRO A 24 -25.51 -12.38 -13.83
CA PRO A 24 -24.36 -12.53 -12.95
C PRO A 24 -23.11 -12.94 -13.70
N LEU A 25 -22.01 -12.23 -13.51
CA LEU A 25 -20.72 -12.52 -14.10
C LEU A 25 -19.94 -13.49 -13.21
N THR A 26 -19.08 -14.28 -13.81
CA THR A 26 -18.16 -15.13 -13.06
C THR A 26 -17.07 -14.27 -12.45
N ILE A 27 -16.98 -14.26 -11.12
CA ILE A 27 -15.91 -13.54 -10.40
C ILE A 27 -14.55 -14.15 -10.70
N ARG A 28 -13.47 -13.33 -10.61
CA ARG A 28 -12.09 -13.71 -10.94
C ARG A 28 -11.88 -14.15 -12.40
N GLN A 29 -12.77 -13.74 -13.29
CA GLN A 29 -12.65 -13.94 -14.72
C GLN A 29 -12.59 -12.59 -15.44
N TRP A 30 -11.68 -12.45 -16.38
CA TRP A 30 -11.64 -11.29 -17.24
C TRP A 30 -12.87 -11.24 -18.16
N VAL A 31 -13.49 -10.07 -18.22
CA VAL A 31 -14.67 -9.80 -19.03
C VAL A 31 -14.44 -8.53 -19.84
N ASP A 32 -14.59 -8.61 -21.15
CA ASP A 32 -14.67 -7.43 -22.01
C ASP A 32 -16.01 -6.75 -21.77
N VAL A 33 -16.02 -5.43 -21.55
CA VAL A 33 -17.22 -4.63 -21.30
C VAL A 33 -17.24 -3.42 -22.24
N ALA A 34 -18.39 -3.16 -22.86
CA ALA A 34 -18.63 -1.96 -23.64
C ALA A 34 -19.98 -1.32 -23.27
N LEU A 35 -19.93 -0.07 -22.83
CA LEU A 35 -21.09 0.73 -22.53
C LEU A 35 -21.22 1.84 -23.59
N THR A 36 -22.33 1.88 -24.31
CA THR A 36 -22.58 2.90 -25.34
C THR A 36 -23.89 3.61 -25.08
N PHE A 37 -23.90 4.91 -25.29
CA PHE A 37 -25.12 5.72 -25.33
C PHE A 37 -25.17 6.52 -26.67
N ASP A 38 -26.17 6.25 -27.47
CA ASP A 38 -26.42 6.98 -28.69
C ASP A 38 -27.50 8.04 -28.44
N GLN A 39 -27.08 9.31 -28.44
CA GLN A 39 -27.94 10.43 -28.14
C GLN A 39 -29.03 10.64 -29.24
N ALA A 40 -28.73 10.32 -30.50
CA ALA A 40 -29.69 10.54 -31.60
C ALA A 40 -30.87 9.58 -31.50
N THR A 41 -30.65 8.37 -31.04
CA THR A 41 -31.70 7.33 -30.91
C THR A 41 -32.19 7.13 -29.48
N GLY A 42 -31.57 7.79 -28.50
CA GLY A 42 -31.85 7.58 -27.09
C GLY A 42 -31.57 6.15 -26.62
N ARG A 43 -30.56 5.49 -27.22
CA ARG A 43 -30.26 4.07 -26.97
C ARG A 43 -29.06 3.90 -26.04
N LEU A 44 -29.29 3.31 -24.87
CA LEU A 44 -28.27 2.82 -23.95
C LEU A 44 -28.08 1.32 -24.18
N ARG A 45 -26.83 0.89 -24.39
CA ARG A 45 -26.48 -0.52 -24.56
C ARG A 45 -25.29 -0.88 -23.71
N LEU A 46 -25.40 -1.95 -22.93
CA LEU A 46 -24.34 -2.59 -22.19
C LEU A 46 -24.05 -3.94 -22.85
N ALA A 47 -22.84 -4.11 -23.35
CA ALA A 47 -22.38 -5.35 -23.96
C ALA A 47 -21.21 -5.94 -23.16
N TRP A 48 -21.15 -7.25 -23.07
CA TRP A 48 -20.07 -7.95 -22.36
C TRP A 48 -19.79 -9.32 -22.96
N ARG A 49 -18.59 -9.83 -22.71
CA ARG A 49 -18.24 -11.22 -22.97
C ARG A 49 -17.08 -11.66 -22.07
N PRO A 50 -17.00 -12.93 -21.64
CA PRO A 50 -15.80 -13.48 -21.04
C PRO A 50 -14.60 -13.41 -22.02
N VAL A 51 -13.41 -13.11 -21.51
CA VAL A 51 -12.17 -13.12 -22.29
C VAL A 51 -11.71 -14.57 -22.47
N THR A 52 -12.41 -15.31 -23.30
CA THR A 52 -12.08 -16.68 -23.69
C THR A 52 -12.19 -16.80 -25.20
N ALA A 53 -11.45 -17.71 -25.81
CA ALA A 53 -11.31 -17.82 -27.27
C ALA A 53 -12.62 -18.07 -28.04
N ALA A 54 -13.70 -18.51 -27.39
CA ALA A 54 -14.96 -18.92 -28.02
C ALA A 54 -16.20 -18.17 -27.50
N ALA A 55 -16.05 -17.08 -26.75
CA ALA A 55 -17.20 -16.40 -26.19
C ALA A 55 -17.75 -15.34 -27.13
N ASP A 56 -19.07 -15.39 -27.38
CA ASP A 56 -19.80 -14.36 -28.10
C ASP A 56 -20.15 -13.17 -27.22
N TRP A 57 -20.32 -11.98 -27.85
CA TRP A 57 -20.85 -10.82 -27.19
C TRP A 57 -22.31 -11.01 -26.80
N ARG A 58 -22.63 -10.73 -25.54
CA ARG A 58 -23.98 -10.60 -25.01
C ARG A 58 -24.29 -9.12 -24.82
N SER A 59 -25.54 -8.73 -24.83
CA SER A 59 -25.89 -7.34 -24.55
C SER A 59 -27.31 -7.20 -24.00
N THR A 60 -27.51 -6.13 -23.24
CA THR A 60 -28.81 -5.62 -22.81
C THR A 60 -28.92 -4.16 -23.23
N GLU A 61 -30.14 -3.65 -23.46
CA GLU A 61 -30.32 -2.31 -23.91
C GLU A 61 -31.65 -1.70 -23.45
N ALA A 62 -31.72 -0.37 -23.45
CA ALA A 62 -32.92 0.44 -23.31
C ALA A 62 -32.91 1.53 -24.35
N THR A 63 -34.09 1.95 -24.81
CA THR A 63 -34.30 2.96 -25.87
C THR A 63 -35.25 4.07 -25.41
N GLY A 64 -35.30 5.16 -26.15
CA GLY A 64 -36.17 6.30 -25.84
C GLY A 64 -35.69 7.13 -24.63
N LEU A 65 -34.41 7.08 -24.34
CA LEU A 65 -33.81 7.80 -23.22
C LEU A 65 -33.36 9.20 -23.64
N GLU A 66 -33.56 10.16 -22.77
CA GLU A 66 -33.01 11.51 -22.96
C GLU A 66 -31.56 11.57 -22.50
N ALA A 67 -30.73 12.32 -23.22
CA ALA A 67 -29.37 12.58 -22.77
C ALA A 67 -29.40 13.37 -21.45
N PRO A 68 -28.59 13.02 -20.47
CA PRO A 68 -28.49 13.84 -19.26
C PRO A 68 -27.94 15.22 -19.61
N ALA A 69 -28.42 16.24 -18.89
CA ALA A 69 -27.91 17.60 -19.06
C ALA A 69 -26.39 17.61 -18.80
N ALA A 70 -25.64 18.27 -19.67
CA ALA A 70 -24.21 18.43 -19.50
C ALA A 70 -23.93 19.24 -18.22
N ARG A 71 -23.02 18.73 -17.40
CA ARG A 71 -22.48 19.45 -16.22
C ARG A 71 -21.06 19.85 -16.51
N THR A 72 -20.71 21.09 -16.21
CA THR A 72 -19.35 21.62 -16.39
C THR A 72 -18.88 22.23 -15.06
N PRO A 73 -17.72 21.88 -14.55
CA PRO A 73 -16.79 20.87 -15.05
C PRO A 73 -17.30 19.44 -14.86
N SER A 74 -16.92 18.54 -15.77
CA SER A 74 -17.21 17.11 -15.66
C SER A 74 -15.97 16.38 -15.16
N VAL A 75 -16.13 15.56 -14.14
CA VAL A 75 -15.09 14.68 -13.60
C VAL A 75 -15.52 13.23 -13.86
N LEU A 76 -14.65 12.45 -14.49
CA LEU A 76 -14.81 11.01 -14.59
C LEU A 76 -14.04 10.37 -13.45
N THR A 77 -14.74 9.54 -12.68
CA THR A 77 -14.12 8.68 -11.67
C THR A 77 -14.21 7.22 -12.11
N ILE A 78 -13.15 6.46 -11.85
CA ILE A 78 -13.00 5.06 -12.22
C ILE A 78 -12.74 4.28 -10.94
N ALA A 79 -13.38 3.13 -10.79
CA ALA A 79 -13.33 2.27 -9.62
C ALA A 79 -13.89 2.90 -8.33
N ALA A 80 -14.44 4.11 -8.39
CA ALA A 80 -15.07 4.75 -7.24
C ALA A 80 -16.13 5.78 -7.69
N ALA A 81 -17.11 6.08 -6.84
CA ALA A 81 -18.02 7.19 -7.00
C ALA A 81 -17.57 8.36 -6.12
N GLY A 82 -17.09 9.44 -6.75
CA GLY A 82 -16.65 10.67 -6.10
C GLY A 82 -15.14 10.90 -6.16
N PRO A 83 -14.75 12.15 -6.49
CA PRO A 83 -13.35 12.47 -6.80
C PRO A 83 -12.47 12.73 -5.58
N ALA A 84 -13.05 13.17 -4.46
CA ALA A 84 -12.29 13.62 -3.27
C ALA A 84 -12.39 12.66 -2.09
N SER A 85 -13.51 11.94 -1.99
CA SER A 85 -13.75 10.94 -0.94
C SER A 85 -14.46 9.78 -1.60
N PRO A 86 -13.72 8.76 -2.05
CA PRO A 86 -14.31 7.69 -2.84
C PRO A 86 -15.40 6.96 -2.07
N LEU A 87 -16.60 7.00 -2.63
CA LEU A 87 -17.76 6.25 -2.16
C LEU A 87 -18.08 5.17 -3.20
N ALA A 88 -18.68 4.06 -2.78
CA ALA A 88 -19.04 2.96 -3.67
C ALA A 88 -17.85 2.56 -4.58
N THR A 89 -16.82 2.03 -3.96
CA THR A 89 -15.58 1.58 -4.58
C THR A 89 -15.73 0.21 -5.23
N PHE A 90 -14.82 -0.11 -6.14
CA PHE A 90 -14.78 -1.38 -6.86
C PHE A 90 -13.58 -2.21 -6.42
N ASP A 91 -13.82 -3.46 -6.08
CA ASP A 91 -12.78 -4.45 -5.80
C ASP A 91 -12.55 -5.31 -7.05
N GLY A 92 -11.40 -5.17 -7.68
CA GLY A 92 -11.05 -5.92 -8.86
C GLY A 92 -10.08 -5.23 -9.80
N ARG A 93 -9.83 -5.87 -10.93
CA ARG A 93 -8.83 -5.41 -11.90
C ARG A 93 -9.50 -4.75 -13.10
N ILE A 94 -8.92 -3.64 -13.55
CA ILE A 94 -9.31 -2.93 -14.75
C ILE A 94 -8.09 -2.82 -15.67
N GLU A 95 -8.31 -3.00 -16.97
CA GLU A 95 -7.30 -2.81 -18.00
C GLU A 95 -7.89 -2.12 -19.22
N ASN A 96 -7.05 -1.52 -20.07
CA ASN A 96 -7.38 -1.05 -21.40
C ASN A 96 -8.63 -0.14 -21.46
N LEU A 97 -8.69 0.85 -20.58
CA LEU A 97 -9.81 1.78 -20.50
C LEU A 97 -9.76 2.81 -21.62
N GLN A 98 -10.81 2.86 -22.42
CA GLN A 98 -10.96 3.77 -23.56
C GLN A 98 -12.31 4.47 -23.50
N PHE A 99 -12.35 5.73 -23.86
CA PHE A 99 -13.57 6.51 -23.93
C PHE A 99 -13.68 7.24 -25.27
N TYR A 100 -14.85 7.18 -25.88
CA TYR A 100 -15.12 7.78 -27.16
C TYR A 100 -16.24 8.82 -27.06
N PRO A 101 -16.17 9.95 -27.81
CA PRO A 101 -17.23 10.99 -27.82
C PRO A 101 -18.48 10.58 -28.59
N ARG A 102 -18.56 9.33 -29.05
CA ARG A 102 -19.68 8.76 -29.82
C ARG A 102 -19.95 7.32 -29.42
N ALA A 103 -21.14 6.84 -29.72
CA ALA A 103 -21.44 5.42 -29.59
C ALA A 103 -20.69 4.61 -30.66
N LEU A 104 -19.92 3.58 -30.22
CA LEU A 104 -19.27 2.65 -31.14
C LEU A 104 -20.27 1.57 -31.60
N SER A 105 -20.13 1.12 -32.84
CA SER A 105 -20.83 -0.06 -33.35
C SER A 105 -20.20 -1.35 -32.75
N ALA A 106 -20.94 -2.47 -32.84
CA ALA A 106 -20.45 -3.77 -32.39
C ALA A 106 -19.17 -4.21 -33.14
N ASP A 107 -19.06 -3.91 -34.42
CA ASP A 107 -17.89 -4.21 -35.24
C ASP A 107 -16.67 -3.38 -34.82
N GLU A 108 -16.89 -2.10 -34.49
CA GLU A 108 -15.82 -1.23 -33.98
C GLU A 108 -15.31 -1.70 -32.62
N ILE A 109 -16.20 -2.05 -31.69
CA ILE A 109 -15.84 -2.62 -30.40
C ILE A 109 -15.02 -3.90 -30.59
N SER A 110 -15.46 -4.79 -31.48
CA SER A 110 -14.74 -6.05 -31.76
C SER A 110 -13.37 -5.80 -32.40
N ARG A 111 -13.25 -4.82 -33.31
CA ARG A 111 -11.97 -4.45 -33.94
C ARG A 111 -11.00 -3.83 -32.94
N SER A 112 -11.45 -2.91 -32.08
CA SER A 112 -10.62 -2.32 -31.02
C SER A 112 -10.06 -3.40 -30.11
N ARG A 113 -10.90 -4.34 -29.71
CA ARG A 113 -10.47 -5.45 -28.86
C ARG A 113 -9.48 -6.39 -29.56
N ALA A 114 -9.72 -6.72 -30.82
CA ALA A 114 -8.83 -7.59 -31.62
C ALA A 114 -7.46 -6.92 -31.86
N ALA A 115 -7.47 -5.63 -32.18
CA ALA A 115 -6.25 -4.85 -32.38
C ALA A 115 -5.49 -4.56 -31.09
N GLN A 116 -6.14 -4.70 -29.93
CA GLN A 116 -5.60 -4.30 -28.61
C GLN A 116 -5.07 -2.86 -28.60
N ALA A 117 -5.71 -2.00 -29.35
CA ALA A 117 -5.36 -0.60 -29.53
C ALA A 117 -6.65 0.24 -29.65
N PRO A 118 -6.61 1.51 -29.27
CA PRO A 118 -7.76 2.39 -29.51
C PRO A 118 -8.03 2.55 -31.01
N LEU A 119 -9.30 2.73 -31.34
CA LEU A 119 -9.71 3.19 -32.68
C LEU A 119 -9.29 4.65 -32.87
N ALA A 120 -9.51 5.18 -34.08
CA ALA A 120 -9.30 6.59 -34.31
C ALA A 120 -10.18 7.45 -33.40
N ASP A 121 -9.63 8.57 -32.95
CA ASP A 121 -10.30 9.65 -32.20
C ASP A 121 -10.98 9.27 -30.88
N PRO A 122 -10.29 8.53 -29.96
CA PRO A 122 -10.81 8.42 -28.61
C PRO A 122 -10.76 9.77 -27.91
N LEU A 123 -11.67 10.02 -26.98
CA LEU A 123 -11.55 11.16 -26.08
C LEU A 123 -10.32 10.98 -25.17
N PHE A 124 -10.12 9.75 -24.67
CA PHE A 124 -8.88 9.28 -24.05
C PHE A 124 -8.75 7.76 -24.19
N ALA A 125 -7.53 7.28 -24.08
CA ALA A 125 -7.19 5.87 -24.01
C ALA A 125 -6.01 5.69 -23.03
N PHE A 126 -6.28 5.15 -21.87
CA PHE A 126 -5.24 4.99 -20.86
C PHE A 126 -4.41 3.72 -21.09
N ASP A 127 -3.10 3.90 -21.11
CA ASP A 127 -2.13 2.81 -21.09
C ASP A 127 -1.60 2.60 -19.65
N PHE A 128 -2.14 1.64 -18.95
CA PHE A 128 -1.78 1.36 -17.55
C PHE A 128 -0.41 0.71 -17.38
N ALA A 129 0.25 0.33 -18.47
CA ALA A 129 1.62 -0.18 -18.45
C ALA A 129 2.68 0.94 -18.44
N ARG A 130 2.26 2.20 -18.67
CA ARG A 130 3.17 3.36 -18.62
C ARG A 130 3.17 3.99 -17.25
N GLU A 131 4.30 4.59 -16.89
CA GLU A 131 4.49 5.30 -15.62
C GLU A 131 4.06 4.45 -14.42
N THR A 132 4.34 3.15 -14.46
CA THR A 132 3.89 2.17 -13.45
C THR A 132 4.38 2.53 -12.05
N THR A 133 5.49 3.24 -11.93
CA THR A 133 6.08 3.65 -10.65
C THR A 133 5.43 4.90 -10.04
N THR A 134 4.50 5.55 -10.75
CA THR A 134 3.90 6.82 -10.35
C THR A 134 2.40 6.70 -10.12
N SER A 135 1.77 7.75 -9.60
CA SER A 135 0.31 7.87 -9.47
C SER A 135 -0.38 8.37 -10.75
N THR A 136 0.36 8.59 -11.83
CA THR A 136 -0.15 9.14 -13.09
C THR A 136 -0.65 8.03 -14.02
N LEU A 137 -1.80 8.26 -14.65
CA LEU A 137 -2.31 7.48 -15.77
C LEU A 137 -2.06 8.22 -17.08
N VAL A 138 -1.32 7.58 -17.98
CA VAL A 138 -0.95 8.17 -19.28
C VAL A 138 -2.05 7.94 -20.30
N ASP A 139 -2.58 9.04 -20.85
CA ASP A 139 -3.45 9.01 -22.01
C ASP A 139 -2.61 8.90 -23.30
N THR A 140 -2.88 7.87 -24.07
CA THR A 140 -2.29 7.66 -25.40
C THR A 140 -3.18 8.19 -26.54
N GLY A 141 -4.33 8.76 -26.19
CA GLY A 141 -5.23 9.42 -27.13
C GLY A 141 -4.73 10.81 -27.55
N PRO A 142 -5.45 11.45 -28.47
CA PRO A 142 -5.02 12.72 -29.07
C PRO A 142 -5.10 13.94 -28.14
N ASN A 143 -5.82 13.82 -27.01
CA ASN A 143 -6.12 14.96 -26.15
C ASN A 143 -5.16 15.10 -24.96
N GLY A 144 -4.34 14.09 -24.66
CA GLY A 144 -3.36 14.12 -23.57
C GLY A 144 -4.01 14.30 -22.18
N LEU A 145 -5.18 13.71 -21.96
CA LEU A 145 -5.92 13.80 -20.70
C LEU A 145 -5.29 12.85 -19.69
N THR A 146 -4.49 13.38 -18.78
CA THR A 146 -3.89 12.56 -17.71
C THR A 146 -4.91 12.21 -16.63
N GLY A 147 -4.87 10.95 -16.16
CA GLY A 147 -5.58 10.52 -14.97
C GLY A 147 -4.67 10.52 -13.73
N ARG A 148 -5.25 10.51 -12.54
CA ARG A 148 -4.55 10.39 -11.29
C ARG A 148 -5.12 9.25 -10.46
N LEU A 149 -4.25 8.40 -9.95
CA LEU A 149 -4.60 7.38 -8.96
C LEU A 149 -4.72 7.99 -7.57
N VAL A 150 -5.68 7.52 -6.80
CA VAL A 150 -5.91 7.90 -5.41
C VAL A 150 -5.64 6.67 -4.54
N ASN A 151 -4.91 6.85 -3.44
CA ASN A 151 -4.59 5.80 -2.47
C ASN A 151 -3.79 4.60 -3.02
N HIS A 152 -3.06 4.77 -4.12
CA HIS A 152 -2.11 3.80 -4.65
C HIS A 152 -2.70 2.39 -4.87
N PRO A 153 -3.73 2.22 -5.70
CA PRO A 153 -4.14 0.89 -6.12
C PRO A 153 -2.95 0.16 -6.78
N ALA A 154 -2.90 -1.16 -6.65
CA ALA A 154 -1.74 -1.93 -7.06
C ALA A 154 -1.55 -1.93 -8.58
N ARG A 155 -0.35 -1.55 -9.04
CA ARG A 155 0.07 -1.52 -10.46
C ARG A 155 1.06 -2.65 -10.79
N GLY A 156 1.37 -2.80 -12.08
CA GLY A 156 2.21 -3.92 -12.52
C GLY A 156 1.52 -5.27 -12.28
N MET A 157 0.20 -5.30 -12.39
CA MET A 157 -0.64 -6.47 -12.19
C MET A 157 -0.92 -7.17 -13.51
N ARG A 158 -1.02 -8.50 -13.48
CA ARG A 158 -1.30 -9.31 -14.67
C ARG A 158 -2.60 -8.87 -15.34
N SER A 159 -2.48 -8.60 -16.63
CA SER A 159 -3.61 -8.31 -17.52
C SER A 159 -4.25 -9.59 -18.05
N SER A 160 -5.32 -9.46 -18.82
CA SER A 160 -5.94 -10.57 -19.52
C SER A 160 -5.01 -11.24 -20.58
N ARG A 161 -3.89 -10.61 -20.89
CA ARG A 161 -2.90 -11.07 -21.89
C ARG A 161 -1.70 -11.78 -21.27
N TRP A 162 -1.64 -11.89 -19.96
CA TRP A 162 -0.51 -12.54 -19.29
C TRP A 162 -0.34 -13.98 -19.76
N SER A 163 0.81 -14.26 -20.35
CA SER A 163 1.13 -15.56 -20.96
C SER A 163 1.79 -16.53 -19.98
N GLY A 164 2.34 -16.03 -18.88
CA GLY A 164 3.16 -16.82 -17.94
C GLY A 164 4.60 -17.05 -18.40
N HIS A 165 5.03 -16.49 -19.53
CA HIS A 165 6.41 -16.62 -20.00
C HIS A 165 7.36 -15.62 -19.36
N GLU A 166 6.88 -14.42 -19.03
CA GLU A 166 7.68 -13.39 -18.37
C GLU A 166 7.05 -13.03 -17.02
N MET A 167 7.88 -12.98 -15.97
CA MET A 167 7.45 -12.72 -14.61
C MET A 167 7.72 -11.28 -14.15
N CYS A 168 8.42 -10.49 -14.97
CA CYS A 168 8.76 -9.12 -14.68
C CYS A 168 7.94 -8.16 -15.56
N TRP A 169 7.16 -7.29 -14.94
CA TRP A 169 6.33 -6.32 -15.65
C TRP A 169 7.16 -5.34 -16.50
N ARG A 170 8.41 -5.08 -16.14
CA ARG A 170 9.32 -4.22 -16.93
C ARG A 170 9.72 -4.82 -18.27
N HIS A 171 9.79 -6.15 -18.35
CA HIS A 171 10.20 -6.86 -19.56
C HIS A 171 9.02 -7.09 -20.51
N ALA A 172 7.81 -7.25 -19.97
CA ALA A 172 6.61 -7.45 -20.76
C ALA A 172 5.48 -6.53 -20.30
N PRO A 173 5.64 -5.19 -20.37
CA PRO A 173 4.69 -4.25 -19.78
C PRO A 173 3.25 -4.44 -20.28
N GLY A 174 3.06 -4.83 -21.53
CA GLY A 174 1.73 -5.12 -22.08
C GLY A 174 1.02 -6.32 -21.45
N GLU A 175 1.75 -7.25 -20.82
CA GLU A 175 1.17 -8.36 -20.06
C GLU A 175 0.79 -7.98 -18.63
N TYR A 176 1.24 -6.82 -18.16
CA TYR A 176 1.04 -6.30 -16.81
C TYR A 176 0.32 -4.94 -16.81
N ALA A 177 -0.52 -4.73 -17.80
CA ALA A 177 -1.25 -3.48 -18.01
C ALA A 177 -2.59 -3.42 -17.24
N ALA A 178 -2.70 -4.09 -16.10
CA ALA A 178 -3.86 -3.99 -15.23
C ALA A 178 -3.53 -3.19 -13.95
N ILE A 179 -4.55 -2.53 -13.43
CA ILE A 179 -4.54 -1.93 -12.09
C ILE A 179 -5.53 -2.72 -11.24
N HIS A 180 -5.12 -3.12 -10.04
CA HIS A 180 -5.97 -3.79 -9.07
C HIS A 180 -6.42 -2.77 -8.03
N PHE A 181 -7.71 -2.48 -8.02
CA PHE A 181 -8.38 -1.58 -7.11
C PHE A 181 -8.99 -2.34 -5.95
N HIS A 182 -8.94 -1.75 -4.76
CA HIS A 182 -9.58 -2.30 -3.58
C HIS A 182 -10.32 -1.18 -2.84
N SER A 183 -11.47 -1.51 -2.27
CA SER A 183 -12.31 -0.57 -1.52
C SER A 183 -11.65 -0.04 -0.25
N ASP A 184 -10.63 -0.74 0.24
CA ASP A 184 -9.82 -0.44 1.41
C ASP A 184 -8.39 0.03 1.06
N ASP A 185 -8.10 0.34 -0.21
CA ASP A 185 -6.86 1.04 -0.58
C ASP A 185 -6.80 2.39 0.13
N MET A 186 -5.78 2.57 0.98
CA MET A 186 -5.61 3.77 1.77
C MET A 186 -4.13 4.04 2.08
N THR A 187 -3.58 5.10 1.51
CA THR A 187 -2.23 5.58 1.83
C THR A 187 -2.23 6.91 2.54
N ASP A 188 -3.29 7.70 2.38
CA ASP A 188 -3.43 9.00 3.04
C ASP A 188 -4.89 9.22 3.43
N CYS A 189 -5.12 9.52 4.70
CA CYS A 189 -6.45 9.87 5.20
C CYS A 189 -6.95 11.22 4.69
N GLY A 190 -6.09 12.03 4.06
CA GLY A 190 -6.44 13.33 3.50
C GLY A 190 -6.89 14.35 4.55
N TRP A 191 -6.49 14.16 5.81
CA TRP A 191 -6.87 15.08 6.89
C TRP A 191 -6.13 16.41 6.77
N PRO A 192 -6.80 17.52 7.10
CA PRO A 192 -6.12 18.80 7.16
C PRO A 192 -5.08 18.80 8.29
N THR A 193 -3.97 19.51 8.09
CA THR A 193 -2.95 19.68 9.12
C THR A 193 -3.55 20.35 10.35
N ALA A 194 -3.56 19.65 11.48
CA ALA A 194 -4.09 20.16 12.74
C ALA A 194 -3.05 20.97 13.53
N LEU A 195 -1.77 20.64 13.38
CA LEU A 195 -0.65 21.31 14.05
C LEU A 195 0.54 21.34 13.10
N ASP A 196 1.12 22.50 12.93
CA ASP A 196 2.42 22.70 12.31
C ASP A 196 3.36 23.24 13.41
N TRP A 197 4.41 22.46 13.71
CA TRP A 197 5.34 22.77 14.77
C TRP A 197 6.78 22.67 14.30
N GLN A 198 7.51 23.76 14.43
CA GLN A 198 8.93 23.76 14.10
C GLN A 198 9.75 23.19 15.27
N VAL A 199 10.53 22.14 14.99
CA VAL A 199 11.45 21.57 15.97
C VAL A 199 12.48 22.62 16.40
N PRO A 200 12.62 22.92 17.72
CA PRO A 200 13.64 23.83 18.21
C PRO A 200 15.05 23.35 17.85
N ALA A 201 15.93 24.29 17.47
CA ALA A 201 17.28 23.95 17.02
C ALA A 201 18.17 23.34 18.11
N ASP A 202 17.84 23.60 19.37
CA ASP A 202 18.52 23.10 20.58
C ASP A 202 17.87 21.85 21.18
N LEU A 203 16.80 21.33 20.56
CA LEU A 203 16.16 20.11 21.00
C LEU A 203 17.13 18.93 20.82
N LYS A 204 17.41 18.21 21.92
CA LYS A 204 18.28 17.02 21.88
C LYS A 204 17.70 15.97 20.93
N SER A 205 18.56 15.28 20.18
CA SER A 205 18.16 14.10 19.43
C SER A 205 17.52 13.07 20.34
N GLY A 206 16.34 12.54 19.95
CA GLY A 206 15.58 11.64 20.81
C GLY A 206 14.24 11.22 20.23
N CYS A 207 13.55 10.38 20.97
CA CYS A 207 12.17 10.02 20.72
C CYS A 207 11.24 10.89 21.56
N TYR A 208 10.27 11.49 20.94
CA TYR A 208 9.32 12.41 21.58
C TYR A 208 7.88 12.00 21.25
N ALA A 209 6.94 12.60 21.91
CA ALA A 209 5.53 12.44 21.56
C ALA A 209 4.78 13.77 21.70
N LEU A 210 3.90 14.02 20.75
CA LEU A 210 2.85 15.02 20.91
C LEU A 210 1.76 14.42 21.80
N ARG A 211 1.58 14.99 23.00
CA ARG A 211 0.51 14.61 23.91
C ARG A 211 -0.74 15.41 23.59
N ILE A 212 -1.82 14.73 23.30
CA ILE A 212 -3.13 15.31 23.05
C ILE A 212 -4.07 14.95 24.20
N GLU A 213 -4.74 15.93 24.76
CA GLU A 213 -5.73 15.74 25.82
C GLU A 213 -7.08 16.31 25.35
N ALA A 214 -8.11 15.50 25.34
CA ALA A 214 -9.47 15.91 24.96
C ALA A 214 -10.52 15.06 25.68
N GLY A 215 -11.55 15.70 26.24
CA GLY A 215 -12.66 15.00 26.88
C GLY A 215 -12.29 14.09 28.06
N GLY A 216 -11.12 14.30 28.70
CA GLY A 216 -10.61 13.42 29.76
C GLY A 216 -9.79 12.23 29.26
N GLU A 217 -9.67 12.07 27.95
CA GLU A 217 -8.84 11.08 27.30
C GLU A 217 -7.47 11.67 26.92
N THR A 218 -6.46 10.82 26.80
CA THR A 218 -5.10 11.21 26.39
C THR A 218 -4.61 10.29 25.30
N ASP A 219 -4.05 10.88 24.23
CA ASP A 219 -3.27 10.14 23.22
C ASP A 219 -1.86 10.74 23.10
N ASN A 220 -0.89 9.91 22.72
CA ASN A 220 0.49 10.31 22.51
C ASN A 220 0.93 9.88 21.12
N ILE A 221 1.21 10.84 20.25
CA ILE A 221 1.68 10.60 18.89
C ILE A 221 3.20 10.66 18.87
N PRO A 222 3.92 9.52 18.77
CA PRO A 222 5.37 9.51 18.75
C PRO A 222 5.94 10.14 17.48
N PHE A 223 7.07 10.80 17.64
CA PHE A 223 7.92 11.27 16.54
C PHE A 223 9.40 11.22 16.93
N PHE A 224 10.27 11.26 15.93
CA PHE A 224 11.71 11.10 16.11
C PHE A 224 12.43 12.38 15.71
N VAL A 225 13.42 12.78 16.50
CA VAL A 225 14.25 13.95 16.24
C VAL A 225 15.69 13.48 16.06
N PRO A 226 16.18 13.35 14.82
CA PRO A 226 17.59 13.10 14.58
C PRO A 226 18.45 14.32 14.94
N PRO A 227 19.77 14.17 15.06
CA PRO A 227 20.65 15.32 15.19
C PRO A 227 20.62 16.15 13.90
N PRO A 228 21.05 17.43 13.93
CA PRO A 228 21.20 18.21 12.71
C PRO A 228 22.08 17.50 11.69
N LYS A 229 21.68 17.52 10.43
CA LYS A 229 22.34 16.81 9.32
C LYS A 229 23.86 17.06 9.31
N GLY A 230 24.63 15.98 9.30
CA GLY A 230 26.10 16.01 9.32
C GLY A 230 26.71 16.53 10.62
N ARG A 231 25.95 16.64 11.71
CA ARG A 231 26.43 17.12 13.02
C ARG A 231 25.98 16.20 14.15
N PRO A 232 26.46 14.96 14.23
CA PRO A 232 26.14 14.08 15.34
C PRO A 232 26.62 14.69 16.66
N THR A 233 25.81 14.56 17.70
CA THR A 233 26.11 15.08 19.06
C THR A 233 26.60 13.98 20.00
N ALA A 234 26.62 12.73 19.54
CA ALA A 234 27.05 11.56 20.30
C ALA A 234 27.88 10.62 19.41
N LYS A 235 28.55 9.65 20.02
CA LYS A 235 29.32 8.61 19.32
C LYS A 235 28.51 7.33 19.08
N ILE A 236 27.34 7.22 19.67
CA ILE A 236 26.40 6.10 19.53
C ILE A 236 25.19 6.61 18.76
N ALA A 237 24.79 5.88 17.72
CA ALA A 237 23.49 6.06 17.08
C ALA A 237 22.59 4.86 17.38
N VAL A 238 21.33 5.12 17.69
CA VAL A 238 20.27 4.11 17.71
C VAL A 238 19.43 4.29 16.44
N LEU A 239 19.49 3.29 15.56
CA LEU A 239 18.72 3.26 14.32
C LEU A 239 17.32 2.73 14.62
N VAL A 240 16.34 3.62 14.53
CA VAL A 240 14.92 3.32 14.75
C VAL A 240 14.30 2.77 13.48
N SER A 241 13.72 1.58 13.56
CA SER A 241 13.22 0.81 12.42
C SER A 241 11.86 1.32 11.91
N THR A 242 11.81 2.59 11.49
CA THR A 242 10.56 3.28 11.11
C THR A 242 9.85 2.64 9.93
N PHE A 243 10.57 2.07 8.97
CA PHE A 243 9.93 1.35 7.87
C PHE A 243 9.31 0.03 8.34
N THR A 244 9.95 -0.67 9.28
CA THR A 244 9.33 -1.83 9.92
C THR A 244 8.03 -1.44 10.63
N TYR A 245 8.01 -0.32 11.36
CA TYR A 245 6.79 0.14 12.01
C TYR A 245 5.70 0.46 11.01
N THR A 246 6.05 1.07 9.87
CA THR A 246 5.10 1.40 8.79
C THR A 246 4.53 0.14 8.13
N VAL A 247 5.35 -0.86 7.85
CA VAL A 247 4.91 -2.14 7.28
C VAL A 247 3.92 -2.87 8.20
N TYR A 248 4.16 -2.82 9.51
CA TYR A 248 3.27 -3.41 10.52
C TYR A 248 2.13 -2.49 10.98
N ALA A 249 2.04 -1.27 10.43
CA ALA A 249 1.04 -0.32 10.87
C ALA A 249 -0.37 -0.91 10.81
N ASN A 250 -1.09 -0.82 11.93
CA ASN A 250 -2.47 -1.28 12.05
C ASN A 250 -2.69 -2.77 11.76
N HIS A 251 -1.72 -3.62 12.14
CA HIS A 251 -1.86 -5.06 11.99
C HIS A 251 -3.05 -5.59 12.80
N SER A 252 -4.16 -5.87 12.11
CA SER A 252 -5.34 -6.49 12.70
C SER A 252 -5.11 -7.99 12.88
N ARG A 253 -5.32 -8.48 14.07
CA ARG A 253 -5.17 -9.90 14.42
C ARG A 253 -6.47 -10.45 15.00
N PRO A 254 -6.81 -11.72 14.72
CA PRO A 254 -8.00 -12.33 15.28
C PRO A 254 -8.08 -12.22 16.80
N GLU A 255 -6.94 -12.24 17.48
CA GLU A 255 -6.84 -12.14 18.93
C GLU A 255 -7.34 -10.82 19.50
N PHE A 256 -7.37 -9.76 18.71
CA PHE A 256 -7.88 -8.46 19.13
C PHE A 256 -9.42 -8.37 19.13
N ARG A 257 -10.12 -9.35 18.62
CA ARG A 257 -11.60 -9.35 18.65
C ARG A 257 -12.11 -9.43 20.09
N LEU A 258 -13.16 -8.68 20.37
CA LEU A 258 -13.79 -8.60 21.69
C LEU A 258 -14.07 -9.98 22.31
N SER A 259 -14.52 -10.94 21.50
CA SER A 259 -14.79 -12.32 21.94
C SER A 259 -13.54 -13.10 22.37
N GLN A 260 -12.36 -12.59 22.12
CA GLN A 260 -11.09 -13.24 22.45
C GLN A 260 -10.27 -12.45 23.49
N ARG A 261 -10.84 -11.40 24.07
CA ARG A 261 -10.16 -10.61 25.13
C ARG A 261 -9.90 -11.41 26.41
N TRP A 262 -10.61 -12.50 26.64
CA TRP A 262 -10.44 -13.38 27.80
C TRP A 262 -9.67 -14.62 27.40
N ARG A 263 -8.43 -14.76 27.85
CA ARG A 263 -7.63 -15.96 27.67
C ARG A 263 -7.20 -16.50 29.01
N LYS A 264 -7.24 -17.82 29.16
CA LYS A 264 -6.59 -18.49 30.27
C LYS A 264 -5.10 -18.64 29.94
N GLY A 265 -4.25 -18.08 30.77
CA GLY A 265 -2.82 -18.39 30.75
C GLY A 265 -2.57 -19.87 30.98
N TRP A 266 -1.40 -20.34 30.63
CA TRP A 266 -0.97 -21.72 30.88
C TRP A 266 -0.98 -22.10 32.37
N LEU A 267 -0.99 -21.11 33.29
CA LEU A 267 -1.21 -21.29 34.72
C LEU A 267 -2.70 -21.30 35.12
N GLY A 268 -3.62 -21.33 34.17
CA GLY A 268 -5.06 -21.33 34.43
C GLY A 268 -5.66 -19.99 34.86
N GLN A 269 -4.86 -18.93 34.92
CA GLN A 269 -5.31 -17.58 35.26
C GLN A 269 -6.02 -16.95 34.06
N ALA A 270 -7.21 -16.36 34.28
CA ALA A 270 -7.86 -15.51 33.31
C ALA A 270 -7.32 -14.09 33.46
N ALA A 271 -6.73 -13.54 32.40
CA ALA A 271 -6.36 -12.14 32.33
C ALA A 271 -7.24 -11.42 31.35
N GLU A 272 -7.77 -10.26 31.74
CA GLU A 272 -8.39 -9.35 30.80
C GLU A 272 -7.30 -8.76 29.93
N TRP A 273 -7.54 -8.78 28.63
CA TRP A 273 -6.66 -8.16 27.69
C TRP A 273 -7.05 -6.69 27.52
N ASN A 274 -6.34 -5.83 28.22
CA ASN A 274 -6.41 -4.38 28.05
C ASN A 274 -5.21 -3.86 27.26
N ALA A 275 -4.84 -4.57 26.20
CA ALA A 275 -3.96 -3.95 25.24
C ALA A 275 -4.67 -2.75 24.67
N TYR A 276 -3.97 -1.68 24.50
CA TYR A 276 -4.36 -0.42 23.86
C TYR A 276 -5.88 -0.32 23.52
N PRO A 277 -6.58 0.75 23.91
CA PRO A 277 -8.05 0.83 23.79
C PRO A 277 -8.56 0.72 22.33
N HIS A 278 -7.69 0.88 21.35
CA HIS A 278 -8.04 0.83 19.94
C HIS A 278 -7.46 -0.41 19.26
N ASN A 279 -8.32 -1.36 18.98
CA ASN A 279 -7.97 -2.50 18.15
C ASN A 279 -7.96 -2.05 16.67
N PRO A 280 -6.88 -2.25 15.92
CA PRO A 280 -6.84 -1.91 14.50
C PRO A 280 -7.97 -2.53 13.67
N GLY A 281 -8.45 -3.72 14.05
CA GLY A 281 -9.57 -4.37 13.37
C GLY A 281 -10.93 -3.69 13.57
N ASP A 282 -11.05 -2.83 14.57
CA ASP A 282 -12.26 -2.03 14.82
C ASP A 282 -12.21 -0.68 14.07
N HIS A 283 -11.07 -0.37 13.41
CA HIS A 283 -10.78 0.88 12.71
C HIS A 283 -10.27 0.65 11.29
N PRO A 284 -11.05 -0.05 10.42
CA PRO A 284 -10.66 -0.30 9.05
C PRO A 284 -10.48 0.99 8.24
N GLU A 285 -11.11 2.10 8.68
CA GLU A 285 -10.96 3.42 8.10
C GLU A 285 -9.53 4.01 8.19
N TYR A 286 -8.66 3.43 9.03
CA TYR A 286 -7.24 3.80 9.12
C TYR A 286 -6.35 2.90 8.25
N ALA A 287 -6.95 2.02 7.47
CA ALA A 287 -6.37 0.93 6.71
C ALA A 287 -5.57 -0.08 7.55
N LEU A 288 -5.48 -1.28 7.05
CA LEU A 288 -4.80 -2.39 7.71
C LEU A 288 -3.33 -2.48 7.29
N SER A 289 -2.62 -3.39 7.92
CA SER A 289 -1.20 -3.67 7.71
C SER A 289 -0.97 -4.48 6.45
N THR A 290 0.26 -4.44 5.93
CA THR A 290 0.71 -5.39 4.91
C THR A 290 0.80 -6.85 5.41
N TYR A 291 0.34 -7.14 6.63
CA TYR A 291 0.13 -8.49 7.17
C TYR A 291 -1.33 -8.93 7.12
N ASN A 292 -2.19 -8.12 6.52
CA ASN A 292 -3.61 -8.40 6.30
C ASN A 292 -3.91 -8.52 4.81
N ASP A 293 -5.11 -8.95 4.51
CA ASP A 293 -5.63 -9.05 3.16
C ASP A 293 -6.69 -7.97 2.93
N HIS A 294 -6.82 -7.54 1.68
CA HIS A 294 -7.94 -6.76 1.20
C HIS A 294 -9.24 -7.56 1.26
N VAL A 295 -10.37 -6.90 1.10
CA VAL A 295 -11.70 -7.53 1.16
C VAL A 295 -11.91 -8.61 0.10
N ASP A 296 -11.20 -8.56 -1.03
CA ASP A 296 -11.23 -9.56 -2.10
C ASP A 296 -10.27 -10.74 -1.88
N GLY A 297 -9.48 -10.69 -0.80
CA GLY A 297 -8.48 -11.70 -0.42
C GLY A 297 -7.11 -11.50 -1.06
N ALA A 298 -6.87 -10.40 -1.78
CA ALA A 298 -5.52 -10.02 -2.20
C ALA A 298 -4.71 -9.50 -1.00
N GLY A 299 -3.42 -9.75 -0.97
CA GLY A 299 -2.57 -9.26 0.11
C GLY A 299 -2.33 -7.75 0.02
N ILE A 300 -2.41 -7.04 1.14
CA ILE A 300 -2.10 -5.62 1.21
C ILE A 300 -0.61 -5.41 1.00
N SER A 301 -0.24 -4.78 -0.12
CA SER A 301 1.17 -4.61 -0.52
C SER A 301 1.74 -3.24 -0.19
N ILE A 302 0.91 -2.24 0.12
CA ILE A 302 1.33 -0.85 0.35
C ILE A 302 0.91 -0.41 1.75
N SER A 303 1.79 0.32 2.41
CA SER A 303 1.53 0.95 3.71
C SER A 303 2.11 2.37 3.75
N SER A 304 1.67 3.18 4.71
CA SER A 304 2.06 4.58 4.79
C SER A 304 2.02 5.11 6.22
N TRP A 305 2.82 6.14 6.50
CA TRP A 305 2.71 6.94 7.73
C TRP A 305 1.77 8.16 7.62
N HIS A 306 1.15 8.40 6.45
CA HIS A 306 0.16 9.46 6.24
C HIS A 306 -1.24 9.08 6.72
N ARG A 307 -1.31 8.15 7.64
CA ARG A 307 -2.51 7.63 8.29
C ARG A 307 -2.21 7.32 9.75
N PRO A 308 -3.20 7.20 10.63
CA PRO A 308 -2.95 6.80 12.01
C PRO A 308 -2.19 5.48 12.11
N MET A 309 -1.10 5.47 12.87
CA MET A 309 -0.30 4.29 13.16
C MET A 309 -0.49 3.89 14.61
N LEU A 310 -1.44 2.98 14.87
CA LEU A 310 -1.80 2.56 16.23
C LEU A 310 -0.70 1.74 16.90
N ASN A 311 0.08 1.00 16.11
CA ASN A 311 1.16 0.13 16.59
C ASN A 311 2.37 0.86 17.19
N VAL A 312 2.49 2.17 16.99
CA VAL A 312 3.54 2.99 17.63
C VAL A 312 3.05 3.73 18.88
N ARG A 313 1.79 3.56 19.26
CA ARG A 313 1.23 4.21 20.45
C ARG A 313 1.75 3.55 21.73
N ILE A 314 1.83 4.35 22.80
CA ILE A 314 2.19 3.88 24.14
C ILE A 314 1.21 2.79 24.58
N GLY A 315 1.74 1.69 25.09
CA GLY A 315 0.93 0.57 25.57
C GLY A 315 0.37 -0.34 24.48
N TYR A 316 0.72 -0.12 23.22
CA TYR A 316 0.30 -1.04 22.15
C TYR A 316 0.99 -2.41 22.31
N ILE A 317 0.20 -3.46 22.39
CA ILE A 317 0.65 -4.83 22.55
C ILE A 317 0.27 -5.64 21.32
N THR A 318 1.27 -6.14 20.59
CA THR A 318 1.04 -6.93 19.37
C THR A 318 0.67 -8.38 19.66
N TYR A 319 1.28 -8.96 20.70
CA TYR A 319 1.06 -10.35 21.11
C TYR A 319 0.50 -10.39 22.52
N PRO A 320 -0.83 -10.62 22.66
CA PRO A 320 -1.39 -10.85 23.96
C PRO A 320 -0.87 -12.17 24.51
N PHE A 321 -0.01 -12.07 25.44
CA PHE A 321 0.35 -13.23 26.21
C PHE A 321 -0.51 -13.24 27.48
N PRO A 322 -1.28 -14.30 27.74
CA PRO A 322 -2.12 -14.33 28.92
C PRO A 322 -1.32 -14.40 30.23
N ASP A 323 0.00 -14.59 30.13
CA ASP A 323 0.89 -14.57 31.27
C ASP A 323 1.43 -13.14 31.46
N ILE A 324 1.12 -12.52 32.60
CA ILE A 324 1.54 -11.16 32.96
C ILE A 324 3.07 -10.98 33.02
N ARG A 325 3.83 -12.06 33.02
CA ARG A 325 5.29 -12.04 32.96
C ARG A 325 5.85 -11.82 31.58
N ALA A 326 5.02 -11.95 30.53
CA ALA A 326 5.43 -11.67 29.18
C ALA A 326 5.10 -10.20 28.83
N SER A 327 6.04 -9.49 28.21
CA SER A 327 5.84 -8.07 27.92
C SER A 327 4.76 -7.85 26.86
N GLY A 328 4.66 -8.72 25.85
CA GLY A 328 3.76 -8.55 24.72
C GLY A 328 4.07 -7.34 23.83
N LEU A 329 5.02 -6.50 24.22
CA LEU A 329 5.47 -5.35 23.45
C LEU A 329 6.28 -5.78 22.23
N ARG A 330 6.14 -5.03 21.15
CA ARG A 330 6.87 -5.26 19.90
C ARG A 330 7.13 -3.93 19.19
N HIS A 331 8.15 -3.92 18.31
CA HIS A 331 8.53 -2.76 17.53
C HIS A 331 8.83 -1.55 18.42
N TYR A 332 8.33 -0.35 18.10
CA TYR A 332 8.65 0.87 18.82
C TYR A 332 8.41 0.78 20.35
N PRO A 333 7.26 0.28 20.85
CA PRO A 333 7.10 0.11 22.29
C PRO A 333 8.15 -0.81 22.96
N ALA A 334 8.68 -1.80 22.24
CA ALA A 334 9.79 -2.63 22.73
C ALA A 334 11.14 -1.92 22.64
N ASP A 335 11.36 -1.12 21.60
CA ASP A 335 12.61 -0.39 21.39
C ASP A 335 12.84 0.69 22.45
N THR A 336 11.76 1.25 23.04
CA THR A 336 11.87 2.21 24.14
C THR A 336 12.61 1.66 25.37
N HIS A 337 12.64 0.33 25.58
CA HIS A 337 13.44 -0.26 26.64
C HIS A 337 14.95 -0.03 26.43
N LEU A 338 15.41 -0.12 25.18
CA LEU A 338 16.81 0.17 24.86
C LEU A 338 17.13 1.65 25.10
N HIS A 339 16.24 2.54 24.67
CA HIS A 339 16.43 3.99 24.86
C HIS A 339 16.51 4.35 26.34
N THR A 340 15.56 3.87 27.14
CA THR A 340 15.54 4.08 28.60
C THR A 340 16.80 3.50 29.27
N TRP A 341 17.22 2.29 28.85
CA TRP A 341 18.43 1.68 29.40
C TRP A 341 19.69 2.52 29.12
N LEU A 342 19.84 3.03 27.90
CA LEU A 342 20.97 3.90 27.54
C LEU A 342 20.97 5.18 28.38
N GLU A 343 19.81 5.80 28.58
CA GLU A 343 19.66 6.99 29.41
C GLU A 343 20.00 6.71 30.88
N ASP A 344 19.46 5.63 31.45
CA ASP A 344 19.71 5.22 32.86
C ASP A 344 21.18 4.90 33.12
N GLN A 345 21.88 4.40 32.08
CA GLN A 345 23.33 4.11 32.18
C GLN A 345 24.19 5.36 31.90
N GLY A 346 23.58 6.50 31.55
CA GLY A 346 24.28 7.75 31.28
C GLY A 346 25.02 7.80 29.94
N TYR A 347 24.64 6.99 28.96
CA TYR A 347 25.21 7.07 27.63
C TYR A 347 24.59 8.21 26.82
N ASP A 348 25.43 9.01 26.18
CA ASP A 348 24.97 9.92 25.14
C ASP A 348 24.78 9.15 23.84
N PHE A 349 23.61 9.31 23.23
CA PHE A 349 23.28 8.71 21.93
C PHE A 349 22.42 9.63 21.09
N ASN A 350 22.44 9.41 19.77
CA ASN A 350 21.52 10.04 18.83
C ASN A 350 20.50 9.01 18.34
N ILE A 351 19.29 9.47 18.08
CA ILE A 351 18.29 8.74 17.33
C ILE A 351 18.47 9.08 15.85
N ILE A 352 18.53 8.07 15.00
CA ILE A 352 18.46 8.16 13.55
C ILE A 352 17.40 7.18 13.07
N THR A 353 16.78 7.41 11.92
CA THR A 353 15.71 6.55 11.43
C THR A 353 16.07 5.90 10.09
N ASP A 354 15.29 4.90 9.71
CA ASP A 354 15.41 4.27 8.40
C ASP A 354 15.27 5.28 7.25
N PHE A 355 14.47 6.33 7.45
CA PHE A 355 14.25 7.38 6.46
C PHE A 355 15.55 8.15 6.16
N GLU A 356 16.24 8.66 7.20
CA GLU A 356 17.52 9.33 7.01
C GLU A 356 18.55 8.35 6.44
N LEU A 357 18.57 7.10 6.91
CA LEU A 357 19.52 6.10 6.41
C LEU A 357 19.32 5.82 4.92
N HIS A 358 18.08 5.75 4.45
CA HIS A 358 17.79 5.59 3.03
C HIS A 358 18.32 6.77 2.20
N HIS A 359 18.05 7.99 2.64
CA HIS A 359 18.36 9.20 1.85
C HIS A 359 19.81 9.69 1.98
N GLU A 360 20.45 9.50 3.12
CA GLU A 360 21.80 10.01 3.40
C GLU A 360 22.89 8.94 3.30
N GLY A 361 22.50 7.67 3.35
CA GLY A 361 23.42 6.57 3.17
C GLY A 361 24.56 6.56 4.20
N LEU A 362 25.78 6.27 3.73
CA LEU A 362 26.99 6.23 4.57
C LEU A 362 27.29 7.59 5.25
N ASP A 363 26.91 8.70 4.63
CA ASP A 363 27.16 10.03 5.20
C ASP A 363 26.45 10.23 6.54
N LEU A 364 25.30 9.60 6.76
CA LEU A 364 24.62 9.57 8.04
C LEU A 364 25.44 8.84 9.10
N LEU A 365 26.11 7.72 8.74
CA LEU A 365 26.69 6.77 9.68
C LEU A 365 28.17 7.01 10.00
N LYS A 366 28.93 7.59 9.09
CA LYS A 366 30.41 7.63 9.10
C LYS A 366 31.06 8.22 10.36
N ASP A 367 30.36 9.14 11.03
CA ASP A 367 30.88 9.85 12.20
C ASP A 367 30.52 9.17 13.54
N TYR A 368 29.69 8.12 13.51
CA TYR A 368 29.37 7.31 14.67
C TYR A 368 30.41 6.19 14.88
N THR A 369 30.73 5.95 16.14
CA THR A 369 31.59 4.81 16.52
C THR A 369 30.81 3.51 16.60
N VAL A 370 29.54 3.60 17.02
CA VAL A 370 28.63 2.47 17.18
C VAL A 370 27.26 2.84 16.61
N VAL A 371 26.72 1.96 15.80
CA VAL A 371 25.33 2.00 15.36
C VAL A 371 24.60 0.78 15.93
N MET A 372 23.52 1.02 16.68
CA MET A 372 22.72 -0.03 17.34
C MET A 372 21.36 -0.11 16.66
N THR A 373 20.87 -1.32 16.43
CA THR A 373 19.49 -1.52 15.94
C THR A 373 18.50 -1.67 17.10
N GLY A 374 17.22 -1.46 16.79
CA GLY A 374 16.14 -1.84 17.70
C GLY A 374 15.88 -3.35 17.74
N SER A 375 14.74 -3.71 18.33
CA SER A 375 14.33 -5.12 18.56
C SER A 375 13.95 -5.88 17.29
N HIS A 376 13.62 -5.17 16.18
CA HIS A 376 13.12 -5.83 14.99
C HIS A 376 13.40 -5.05 13.69
N PRO A 377 14.68 -4.93 13.25
CA PRO A 377 15.06 -4.21 12.03
C PRO A 377 14.83 -5.11 10.79
N GLU A 378 13.57 -5.30 10.39
CA GLU A 378 13.17 -6.37 9.46
C GLU A 378 13.11 -5.92 8.00
N TYR A 379 12.74 -4.66 7.73
CA TYR A 379 12.43 -4.15 6.40
C TYR A 379 13.41 -3.08 5.94
N HIS A 380 14.08 -3.33 4.81
CA HIS A 380 15.14 -2.45 4.33
C HIS A 380 15.03 -2.19 2.82
N THR A 381 15.46 -1.01 2.41
CA THR A 381 15.74 -0.71 1.01
C THR A 381 17.17 -1.16 0.65
N ARG A 382 17.51 -1.10 -0.63
CA ARG A 382 18.87 -1.37 -1.12
C ARG A 382 19.88 -0.36 -0.56
N GLU A 383 19.53 0.92 -0.61
CA GLU A 383 20.34 2.04 -0.17
C GLU A 383 20.74 1.92 1.30
N MET A 384 19.79 1.48 2.15
CA MET A 384 20.08 1.24 3.56
C MET A 384 21.08 0.11 3.77
N LEU A 385 20.93 -1.00 3.06
CA LEU A 385 21.89 -2.12 3.16
C LEU A 385 23.26 -1.73 2.63
N ASP A 386 23.34 -0.99 1.52
CA ASP A 386 24.60 -0.48 0.96
C ASP A 386 25.32 0.41 1.98
N ALA A 387 24.59 1.31 2.64
CA ALA A 387 25.13 2.18 3.67
C ALA A 387 25.68 1.42 4.90
N LEU A 388 24.92 0.44 5.38
CA LEU A 388 25.32 -0.38 6.54
C LEU A 388 26.52 -1.27 6.22
N GLU A 389 26.60 -1.86 5.04
CA GLU A 389 27.76 -2.64 4.58
C GLU A 389 28.98 -1.73 4.47
N ALA A 390 28.87 -0.58 3.85
CA ALA A 390 29.96 0.40 3.70
C ALA A 390 30.44 0.89 5.08
N TYR A 391 29.53 1.16 6.02
CA TYR A 391 29.87 1.56 7.38
C TYR A 391 30.65 0.47 8.12
N ARG A 392 30.20 -0.78 8.08
CA ARG A 392 30.90 -1.92 8.66
C ARG A 392 32.30 -2.10 8.05
N ASP A 393 32.40 -2.06 6.74
CA ASP A 393 33.64 -2.30 6.00
C ASP A 393 34.66 -1.16 6.23
N ALA A 394 34.19 0.05 6.54
CA ALA A 394 35.03 1.16 7.00
C ALA A 394 35.48 1.04 8.48
N GLY A 395 35.10 -0.02 9.19
CA GLY A 395 35.47 -0.26 10.57
C GLY A 395 34.45 0.23 11.61
N GLY A 396 33.27 0.64 11.18
CA GLY A 396 32.14 0.97 12.06
C GLY A 396 31.66 -0.26 12.84
N ARG A 397 31.16 -0.05 14.04
CA ARG A 397 30.65 -1.12 14.92
C ARG A 397 29.14 -1.19 14.84
N LEU A 398 28.63 -2.22 14.18
CA LEU A 398 27.21 -2.48 14.08
C LEU A 398 26.77 -3.45 15.19
N MET A 399 25.87 -3.01 16.07
CA MET A 399 25.26 -3.84 17.11
C MET A 399 23.85 -4.23 16.67
N TYR A 400 23.69 -5.45 16.22
CA TYR A 400 22.41 -6.03 15.86
C TYR A 400 21.76 -6.67 17.09
N LEU A 401 20.67 -6.07 17.57
CA LEU A 401 20.02 -6.45 18.83
C LEU A 401 18.65 -7.10 18.65
N GLY A 402 18.25 -7.36 17.43
CA GLY A 402 16.90 -7.79 17.12
C GLY A 402 16.74 -9.18 16.52
N GLY A 403 15.51 -9.51 16.18
CA GLY A 403 15.13 -10.68 15.40
C GLY A 403 14.70 -10.33 14.00
N ASN A 404 14.78 -11.28 13.05
CA ASN A 404 14.42 -11.14 11.64
C ASN A 404 15.07 -9.92 10.96
N GLY A 405 16.24 -9.49 11.40
CA GLY A 405 16.89 -8.30 10.87
C GLY A 405 17.35 -8.48 9.43
N PHE A 406 17.28 -7.38 8.66
CA PHE A 406 17.77 -7.29 7.28
C PHE A 406 17.14 -8.35 6.37
N TYR A 407 15.86 -8.60 6.58
CA TYR A 407 15.18 -9.80 6.09
C TYR A 407 14.38 -9.55 4.82
N TRP A 408 13.46 -8.56 4.83
CA TRP A 408 12.58 -8.23 3.72
C TRP A 408 13.05 -7.01 2.94
N LYS A 409 12.92 -7.11 1.61
CA LYS A 409 13.09 -5.97 0.72
C LYS A 409 11.80 -5.17 0.63
N ILE A 410 11.92 -3.85 0.74
CA ILE A 410 10.86 -2.89 0.44
C ILE A 410 11.30 -1.94 -0.66
N ALA A 411 10.31 -1.32 -1.31
CA ALA A 411 10.47 -0.17 -2.19
C ALA A 411 9.74 1.04 -1.60
N LEU A 412 10.24 2.24 -1.89
CA LEU A 412 9.59 3.49 -1.49
C LEU A 412 8.93 4.14 -2.70
N ASP A 413 7.83 4.85 -2.46
CA ASP A 413 7.18 5.66 -3.48
C ASP A 413 8.14 6.76 -3.96
N PRO A 414 8.44 6.83 -5.27
CA PRO A 414 9.36 7.84 -5.81
C PRO A 414 8.76 9.26 -5.84
N GLU A 415 7.45 9.41 -5.69
CA GLU A 415 6.77 10.70 -5.73
C GLU A 415 6.48 11.26 -4.33
N ARG A 416 6.43 10.39 -3.30
CA ARG A 416 6.00 10.82 -1.97
C ARG A 416 6.65 9.99 -0.86
N ASP A 417 7.37 10.66 -0.01
CA ASP A 417 7.95 10.05 1.19
C ASP A 417 6.91 9.39 2.08
N GLY A 418 7.33 8.34 2.80
CA GLY A 418 6.50 7.69 3.82
C GLY A 418 5.54 6.64 3.31
N ILE A 419 5.55 6.34 2.03
CA ILE A 419 4.79 5.24 1.44
C ILE A 419 5.75 4.12 1.08
N VAL A 420 5.47 2.92 1.57
CA VAL A 420 6.30 1.73 1.39
C VAL A 420 5.53 0.63 0.70
N GLU A 421 6.20 -0.10 -0.17
CA GLU A 421 5.66 -1.29 -0.84
C GLU A 421 6.45 -2.53 -0.46
N ILE A 422 5.73 -3.64 -0.31
CA ILE A 422 6.29 -4.98 -0.20
C ILE A 422 5.54 -5.95 -1.13
N ARG A 423 6.26 -6.76 -1.89
CA ARG A 423 5.70 -7.89 -2.64
C ARG A 423 6.16 -9.20 -2.00
N ARG A 424 5.21 -10.06 -1.65
CA ARG A 424 5.47 -11.40 -1.11
C ARG A 424 5.07 -12.44 -2.13
N GLY A 425 5.98 -13.38 -2.41
CA GLY A 425 5.75 -14.40 -3.43
C GLY A 425 6.79 -15.50 -3.31
N GLU A 426 7.24 -16.08 -4.41
CA GLU A 426 8.26 -17.15 -4.40
C GLU A 426 9.58 -16.73 -3.72
N GLY A 427 9.89 -15.44 -3.69
CA GLY A 427 11.05 -14.88 -2.99
C GLY A 427 10.91 -14.81 -1.49
N GLY A 428 9.75 -15.13 -0.94
CA GLY A 428 9.42 -15.12 0.48
C GLY A 428 7.94 -14.90 0.71
N ILE A 429 7.33 -15.78 1.51
CA ILE A 429 5.89 -15.78 1.83
C ILE A 429 5.72 -15.53 3.33
N ARG A 430 4.84 -14.60 3.70
CA ARG A 430 4.40 -14.37 5.06
C ARG A 430 3.03 -13.69 5.07
N ALA A 431 2.06 -14.24 5.79
CA ALA A 431 0.67 -13.83 5.83
C ALA A 431 -0.07 -14.11 4.50
N TRP A 432 0.41 -13.58 3.39
CA TRP A 432 -0.13 -13.79 2.04
C TRP A 432 0.99 -14.02 1.03
N ALA A 433 0.64 -14.47 -0.15
CA ALA A 433 1.52 -14.56 -1.31
C ALA A 433 0.86 -13.87 -2.50
N ALA A 434 1.62 -13.04 -3.21
CA ALA A 434 1.21 -12.52 -4.51
C ALA A 434 0.97 -13.68 -5.50
N GLU A 435 0.11 -13.44 -6.46
CA GLU A 435 -0.09 -14.41 -7.52
C GLU A 435 1.16 -14.58 -8.40
N PRO A 436 1.35 -15.73 -9.05
CA PRO A 436 2.48 -15.96 -9.95
C PRO A 436 2.65 -14.81 -10.94
N GLY A 437 3.87 -14.28 -11.06
CA GLY A 437 4.20 -13.15 -11.91
C GLY A 437 4.06 -11.78 -11.25
N GLU A 438 3.45 -11.64 -10.09
CA GLU A 438 3.23 -10.34 -9.42
C GLU A 438 4.22 -10.07 -8.28
N TYR A 439 5.48 -10.50 -8.46
CA TYR A 439 6.52 -10.46 -7.44
C TYR A 439 7.42 -9.23 -7.49
N TYR A 440 7.33 -8.45 -8.57
CA TYR A 440 8.15 -7.26 -8.78
C TYR A 440 7.43 -6.04 -8.24
N ASN A 441 8.13 -5.25 -7.44
CA ASN A 441 7.57 -4.02 -6.87
C ASN A 441 7.14 -3.05 -7.98
N GLN A 442 6.07 -2.32 -7.76
CA GLN A 442 5.66 -1.26 -8.68
C GLN A 442 6.57 -0.04 -8.57
N PHE A 443 7.03 0.32 -7.35
CA PHE A 443 7.76 1.56 -7.13
C PHE A 443 9.21 1.54 -7.65
N ASP A 444 9.90 0.40 -7.62
CA ASP A 444 11.28 0.30 -8.13
C ASP A 444 11.45 -0.68 -9.32
N GLY A 445 10.43 -1.45 -9.60
CA GLY A 445 10.46 -2.47 -10.66
C GLY A 445 11.43 -3.61 -10.39
N GLU A 446 11.86 -3.80 -9.17
CA GLU A 446 12.76 -4.86 -8.78
C GLU A 446 12.03 -6.03 -8.14
N TYR A 447 12.67 -7.18 -8.12
CA TYR A 447 12.13 -8.38 -7.48
C TYR A 447 11.97 -8.17 -5.98
N GLY A 448 10.78 -8.41 -5.47
CA GLY A 448 10.45 -8.27 -4.05
C GLY A 448 10.91 -9.46 -3.19
N GLY A 449 10.23 -9.67 -2.07
CA GLY A 449 10.48 -10.81 -1.19
C GLY A 449 11.68 -10.61 -0.26
N LEU A 450 12.36 -11.72 0.05
CA LEU A 450 13.47 -11.72 1.00
C LEU A 450 14.78 -11.22 0.38
N TRP A 451 15.59 -10.49 1.13
CA TRP A 451 16.92 -10.06 0.72
C TRP A 451 17.85 -11.24 0.39
N ARG A 452 17.70 -12.38 1.07
CA ARG A 452 18.46 -13.59 0.71
C ARG A 452 18.17 -14.08 -0.71
N ARG A 453 16.95 -13.93 -1.18
CA ARG A 453 16.57 -14.28 -2.56
C ARG A 453 17.09 -13.24 -3.56
N ASN A 454 17.30 -12.01 -3.12
CA ASN A 454 17.93 -10.93 -3.87
C ASN A 454 19.47 -10.94 -3.76
N GLY A 455 20.08 -12.06 -3.33
CA GLY A 455 21.54 -12.23 -3.25
C GLY A 455 22.21 -11.58 -2.03
N ARG A 456 21.44 -11.03 -1.11
CA ARG A 456 21.94 -10.33 0.10
C ARG A 456 21.38 -10.96 1.39
N PRO A 457 21.85 -12.17 1.75
CA PRO A 457 21.37 -12.81 2.96
C PRO A 457 21.90 -12.07 4.22
N PRO A 458 21.10 -11.98 5.30
CA PRO A 458 21.44 -11.22 6.51
C PRO A 458 22.82 -11.53 7.10
N GLN A 459 23.24 -12.80 7.04
CA GLN A 459 24.55 -13.21 7.58
C GLN A 459 25.75 -12.53 6.89
N ASN A 460 25.60 -12.01 5.69
CA ASN A 460 26.67 -11.26 5.02
C ASN A 460 26.92 -9.90 5.70
N LEU A 461 25.89 -9.33 6.32
CA LEU A 461 25.98 -8.05 7.02
C LEU A 461 26.31 -8.24 8.51
N VAL A 462 25.59 -9.15 9.19
CA VAL A 462 25.62 -9.24 10.66
C VAL A 462 26.12 -10.59 11.18
N GLY A 463 26.54 -11.52 10.33
CA GLY A 463 27.11 -12.81 10.71
C GLY A 463 26.08 -13.87 11.14
N VAL A 464 24.82 -13.51 11.26
CA VAL A 464 23.69 -14.39 11.61
C VAL A 464 22.52 -14.12 10.68
N GLY A 465 21.59 -15.11 10.57
CA GLY A 465 20.43 -14.96 9.70
C GLY A 465 19.26 -15.85 10.12
#